data_ae08be88ccdcd9c8221f01201f103f97
#
_entry.id   ae08be88ccdcd9c8221f01201f103f97
#
_cell.length_a   1.000
_cell.length_b   1.000
_cell.length_c   1.000
_cell.angle_alpha   90.00
_cell.angle_beta   90.00
_cell.angle_gamma   90.00
#
_symmetry.space_group_name_H-M   'P 1'
#
loop_
_entity.id
_entity.type
_entity.pdbx_description
1 polymer ?
#
loop_
_entity_poly.entity_id
_entity_poly.type
_entity_poly.pdbx_seq_one_letter_code
_entity_poly.pdbx_strand_id
1 'polypeptide(L)'
;MEGIDALMRHIYLFPLVGAVLGLIYAVLALALTQVAPPELAAVLIIALIYKLSGINHADGLADFGDGVTAHTTVEKKISAMKDVYIGTGGMVFVVIAILAVFASLSAIPVALLPLALITAEVSAKQSMIAFAAFSRPLHEGFGQIAIKNTTKSDFLVGLVIAAPICGIAMGALGLATLALAQISAGYMVFVSKRNFGGSTGDGFGATNEISRAVSLVTIASLWSVISWMPW
;
A
#
# COMPACT_ATOMS: atom_id res chain seq x y z
N MET A 1 -22.95 1.38 7.82
CA MET A 1 -22.86 2.05 6.51
C MET A 1 -22.51 3.53 6.64
N GLU A 2 -23.18 4.31 7.49
CA GLU A 2 -22.91 5.77 7.64
C GLU A 2 -21.44 6.14 7.95
N GLY A 3 -20.72 5.35 8.77
CA GLY A 3 -19.33 5.64 9.10
C GLY A 3 -18.35 5.43 7.93
N ILE A 4 -18.59 4.44 7.07
CA ILE A 4 -17.77 4.19 5.88
C ILE A 4 -18.03 5.26 4.83
N ASP A 5 -19.28 5.66 4.62
CA ASP A 5 -19.64 6.72 3.69
C ASP A 5 -19.03 8.06 4.13
N ALA A 6 -19.04 8.36 5.44
CA ALA A 6 -18.41 9.55 6.00
C ALA A 6 -16.87 9.54 5.77
N LEU A 7 -16.22 8.39 6.01
CA LEU A 7 -14.78 8.22 5.77
C LEU A 7 -14.43 8.40 4.29
N MET A 8 -15.24 7.85 3.38
CA MET A 8 -15.02 7.94 1.93
C MET A 8 -15.29 9.35 1.38
N ARG A 9 -16.12 10.17 2.03
CA ARG A 9 -16.30 11.58 1.71
C ARG A 9 -15.09 12.44 2.09
N HIS A 10 -14.27 11.97 3.02
CA HIS A 10 -13.07 12.65 3.51
C HIS A 10 -11.81 11.84 3.21
N ILE A 11 -11.77 11.15 2.07
CA ILE A 11 -10.68 10.26 1.67
C ILE A 11 -9.31 10.96 1.64
N TYR A 12 -9.28 12.29 1.43
CA TYR A 12 -8.07 13.10 1.52
C TYR A 12 -7.38 13.06 2.90
N LEU A 13 -8.08 12.58 3.94
CA LEU A 13 -7.51 12.33 5.28
C LEU A 13 -6.81 10.97 5.41
N PHE A 14 -6.84 10.11 4.41
CA PHE A 14 -6.19 8.79 4.46
C PHE A 14 -4.71 8.85 4.85
N PRO A 15 -3.89 9.84 4.43
CA PRO A 15 -2.52 9.95 4.93
C PRO A 15 -2.42 10.09 6.44
N LEU A 16 -3.38 10.75 7.11
CA LEU A 16 -3.44 10.83 8.57
C LEU A 16 -3.77 9.47 9.19
N VAL A 17 -4.68 8.71 8.57
CA VAL A 17 -4.95 7.31 8.98
C VAL A 17 -3.67 6.48 8.84
N GLY A 18 -2.95 6.66 7.74
CA GLY A 18 -1.63 6.05 7.53
C GLY A 18 -0.63 6.43 8.62
N ALA A 19 -0.57 7.70 8.99
CA ALA A 19 0.32 8.17 10.05
C ALA A 19 -0.01 7.54 11.42
N VAL A 20 -1.29 7.43 11.76
CA VAL A 20 -1.75 6.77 13.01
C VAL A 20 -1.40 5.29 13.00
N LEU A 21 -1.69 4.56 11.92
CA LEU A 21 -1.34 3.14 11.79
C LEU A 21 0.17 2.95 11.84
N GLY A 22 0.92 3.74 11.08
CA GLY A 22 2.37 3.72 11.07
C GLY A 22 2.99 4.00 12.44
N LEU A 23 2.41 4.93 13.22
CA LEU A 23 2.83 5.19 14.59
C LEU A 23 2.57 3.99 15.50
N ILE A 24 1.41 3.34 15.41
CA ILE A 24 1.11 2.12 16.16
C ILE A 24 2.12 1.03 15.83
N TYR A 25 2.40 0.80 14.53
CA TYR A 25 3.39 -0.19 14.10
C TYR A 25 4.81 0.19 14.56
N ALA A 26 5.14 1.47 14.55
CA ALA A 26 6.43 1.99 15.04
C ALA A 26 6.66 1.67 16.53
N VAL A 27 5.67 1.94 17.37
CA VAL A 27 5.74 1.64 18.82
C VAL A 27 5.88 0.14 19.06
N LEU A 28 5.10 -0.68 18.35
CA LEU A 28 5.18 -2.14 18.47
C LEU A 28 6.51 -2.67 17.93
N ALA A 29 7.03 -2.11 16.84
CA ALA A 29 8.33 -2.49 16.30
C ALA A 29 9.46 -2.19 17.28
N LEU A 30 9.45 -1.01 17.94
CA LEU A 30 10.42 -0.67 18.97
C LEU A 30 10.41 -1.68 20.14
N ALA A 31 9.23 -2.10 20.57
CA ALA A 31 9.11 -3.11 21.64
C ALA A 31 9.61 -4.48 21.18
N LEU A 32 9.22 -4.93 19.99
CA LEU A 32 9.57 -6.24 19.45
C LEU A 32 11.08 -6.37 19.20
N THR A 33 11.72 -5.33 18.69
CA THR A 33 13.17 -5.35 18.41
C THR A 33 14.06 -5.35 19.65
N GLN A 34 13.50 -5.14 20.85
CA GLN A 34 14.22 -5.30 22.11
C GLN A 34 14.31 -6.77 22.56
N VAL A 35 13.38 -7.62 22.09
CA VAL A 35 13.21 -8.98 22.63
C VAL A 35 13.30 -10.06 21.53
N ALA A 36 13.33 -9.68 20.28
CA ALA A 36 13.32 -10.60 19.14
C ALA A 36 14.39 -10.22 18.10
N PRO A 37 15.00 -11.20 17.41
CA PRO A 37 15.88 -10.92 16.28
C PRO A 37 15.09 -10.24 15.14
N PRO A 38 15.76 -9.47 14.25
CA PRO A 38 15.12 -8.65 13.21
C PRO A 38 14.11 -9.41 12.34
N GLU A 39 14.44 -10.63 11.97
CA GLU A 39 13.59 -11.46 11.12
C GLU A 39 12.28 -11.86 11.81
N LEU A 40 12.36 -12.21 13.08
CA LEU A 40 11.18 -12.56 13.88
C LEU A 40 10.34 -11.31 14.18
N ALA A 41 10.98 -10.19 14.50
CA ALA A 41 10.31 -8.91 14.66
C ALA A 41 9.56 -8.52 13.36
N ALA A 42 10.18 -8.68 12.18
CA ALA A 42 9.56 -8.41 10.88
C ALA A 42 8.31 -9.27 10.65
N VAL A 43 8.34 -10.57 10.93
CA VAL A 43 7.17 -11.45 10.84
C VAL A 43 6.04 -10.98 11.76
N LEU A 44 6.35 -10.63 13.00
CA LEU A 44 5.34 -10.17 13.97
C LEU A 44 4.75 -8.80 13.58
N ILE A 45 5.58 -7.90 13.04
CA ILE A 45 5.11 -6.61 12.49
C ILE A 45 4.16 -6.83 11.32
N ILE A 46 4.48 -7.73 10.38
CA ILE A 46 3.60 -8.08 9.26
C ILE A 46 2.26 -8.63 9.76
N ALA A 47 2.29 -9.54 10.73
CA ALA A 47 1.07 -10.08 11.33
C ALA A 47 0.21 -8.98 11.98
N LEU A 48 0.83 -8.01 12.66
CA LEU A 48 0.13 -6.85 13.23
C LEU A 48 -0.44 -5.92 12.16
N ILE A 49 0.29 -5.69 11.07
CA ILE A 49 -0.20 -4.91 9.93
C ILE A 49 -1.50 -5.52 9.42
N TYR A 50 -1.53 -6.81 9.12
CA TYR A 50 -2.74 -7.48 8.63
C TYR A 50 -3.86 -7.57 9.66
N LYS A 51 -3.53 -7.70 10.94
CA LYS A 51 -4.53 -7.70 12.01
C LYS A 51 -5.21 -6.34 12.19
N LEU A 52 -4.47 -5.24 12.09
CA LEU A 52 -4.98 -3.88 12.37
C LEU A 52 -5.52 -3.18 11.12
N SER A 53 -4.86 -3.32 9.96
CA SER A 53 -5.37 -2.76 8.69
C SER A 53 -6.49 -3.61 8.08
N GLY A 54 -6.65 -4.84 8.56
CA GLY A 54 -7.53 -5.83 7.96
C GLY A 54 -6.88 -6.60 6.81
N ILE A 55 -7.27 -7.86 6.64
CA ILE A 55 -6.76 -8.75 5.60
C ILE A 55 -7.33 -8.42 4.21
N ASN A 56 -8.38 -7.61 4.15
CA ASN A 56 -9.12 -7.31 2.90
C ASN A 56 -8.25 -6.69 1.80
N HIS A 57 -7.18 -5.98 2.16
CA HIS A 57 -6.24 -5.44 1.16
C HIS A 57 -5.37 -6.54 0.54
N ALA A 58 -4.95 -7.53 1.34
CA ALA A 58 -4.21 -8.68 0.85
C ALA A 58 -5.09 -9.59 0.00
N ASP A 59 -6.35 -9.76 0.38
CA ASP A 59 -7.39 -10.44 -0.40
C ASP A 59 -7.57 -9.74 -1.76
N GLY A 60 -7.76 -8.41 -1.75
CA GLY A 60 -7.81 -7.63 -2.98
C GLY A 60 -6.54 -7.74 -3.84
N LEU A 61 -5.35 -7.90 -3.23
CA LEU A 61 -4.11 -8.16 -3.98
C LEU A 61 -4.12 -9.56 -4.62
N ALA A 62 -4.65 -10.56 -3.93
CA ALA A 62 -4.80 -11.91 -4.47
C ALA A 62 -5.75 -11.92 -5.67
N ASP A 63 -6.96 -11.37 -5.50
CA ASP A 63 -7.96 -11.28 -6.55
C ASP A 63 -7.46 -10.51 -7.77
N PHE A 64 -6.81 -9.37 -7.53
CA PHE A 64 -6.18 -8.57 -8.58
C PHE A 64 -5.10 -9.37 -9.32
N GLY A 65 -4.26 -10.12 -8.60
CA GLY A 65 -3.23 -10.98 -9.16
C GLY A 65 -3.79 -12.08 -10.05
N ASP A 66 -4.87 -12.73 -9.62
CA ASP A 66 -5.56 -13.75 -10.42
C ASP A 66 -6.17 -13.16 -11.68
N GLY A 67 -6.82 -12.00 -11.57
CA GLY A 67 -7.37 -11.33 -12.74
C GLY A 67 -6.30 -10.89 -13.75
N VAL A 68 -5.18 -10.34 -13.29
CA VAL A 68 -4.09 -9.86 -14.17
C VAL A 68 -3.39 -11.02 -14.88
N THR A 69 -3.16 -12.13 -14.18
CA THR A 69 -2.42 -13.29 -14.72
C THR A 69 -3.27 -14.21 -15.58
N ALA A 70 -4.59 -14.08 -15.53
CA ALA A 70 -5.47 -14.86 -16.41
C ALA A 70 -5.28 -14.47 -17.88
N HIS A 71 -4.81 -15.41 -18.70
CA HIS A 71 -4.62 -15.22 -20.14
C HIS A 71 -5.93 -15.46 -20.91
N THR A 72 -6.89 -14.52 -20.80
CA THR A 72 -8.24 -14.68 -21.34
C THR A 72 -8.92 -13.35 -21.62
N THR A 73 -10.22 -13.36 -21.94
CA THR A 73 -11.02 -12.14 -22.16
C THR A 73 -11.21 -11.34 -20.88
N VAL A 74 -11.54 -10.06 -21.01
CA VAL A 74 -11.77 -9.14 -19.88
C VAL A 74 -12.83 -9.69 -18.92
N GLU A 75 -13.92 -10.24 -19.45
CA GLU A 75 -15.02 -10.79 -18.66
C GLU A 75 -14.57 -11.97 -17.80
N LYS A 76 -13.76 -12.86 -18.36
CA LYS A 76 -13.19 -14.00 -17.64
C LYS A 76 -12.14 -13.59 -16.61
N LYS A 77 -11.34 -12.53 -16.88
CA LYS A 77 -10.44 -11.94 -15.90
C LYS A 77 -11.19 -11.39 -14.69
N ILE A 78 -12.29 -10.66 -14.94
CA ILE A 78 -13.16 -10.15 -13.87
C ILE A 78 -13.84 -11.31 -13.11
N SER A 79 -14.20 -12.40 -13.80
CA SER A 79 -14.74 -13.59 -13.15
C SER A 79 -13.71 -14.26 -12.25
N ALA A 80 -12.43 -14.33 -12.67
CA ALA A 80 -11.35 -14.88 -11.86
C ALA A 80 -11.11 -14.10 -10.57
N MET A 81 -11.28 -12.76 -10.59
CA MET A 81 -11.22 -11.91 -9.39
C MET A 81 -12.38 -12.14 -8.41
N LYS A 82 -13.46 -12.76 -8.85
CA LYS A 82 -14.66 -13.03 -8.03
C LYS A 82 -14.76 -14.47 -7.59
N ASP A 83 -13.78 -15.30 -7.95
CA ASP A 83 -13.73 -16.70 -7.53
C ASP A 83 -13.43 -16.77 -6.03
N VAL A 84 -14.09 -17.68 -5.33
CA VAL A 84 -13.86 -17.93 -3.90
C VAL A 84 -12.54 -18.68 -3.64
N TYR A 85 -11.94 -19.22 -4.68
CA TYR A 85 -10.66 -19.93 -4.61
C TYR A 85 -9.53 -19.04 -5.10
N ILE A 86 -8.47 -18.94 -4.30
CA ILE A 86 -7.25 -18.24 -4.71
C ILE A 86 -6.55 -19.03 -5.82
N GLY A 87 -6.26 -18.35 -6.92
CA GLY A 87 -5.46 -18.90 -8.00
C GLY A 87 -3.96 -18.77 -7.77
N THR A 88 -3.18 -19.39 -8.66
CA THR A 88 -1.70 -19.30 -8.59
C THR A 88 -1.20 -17.88 -8.77
N GLY A 89 -1.87 -17.07 -9.58
CA GLY A 89 -1.52 -15.67 -9.81
C GLY A 89 -1.65 -14.85 -8.54
N GLY A 90 -2.78 -14.93 -7.87
CA GLY A 90 -3.04 -14.26 -6.60
C GLY A 90 -2.06 -14.68 -5.52
N MET A 91 -1.83 -15.99 -5.38
CA MET A 91 -0.85 -16.52 -4.43
C MET A 91 0.55 -15.91 -4.66
N VAL A 92 1.03 -15.89 -5.91
CA VAL A 92 2.37 -15.34 -6.24
C VAL A 92 2.44 -13.85 -5.91
N PHE A 93 1.41 -13.07 -6.24
CA PHE A 93 1.38 -11.64 -5.93
C PHE A 93 1.47 -11.37 -4.43
N VAL A 94 0.67 -12.07 -3.62
CA VAL A 94 0.67 -11.92 -2.15
C VAL A 94 2.00 -12.37 -1.56
N VAL A 95 2.54 -13.52 -1.97
CA VAL A 95 3.81 -14.04 -1.45
C VAL A 95 4.96 -13.09 -1.76
N ILE A 96 5.05 -12.57 -3.00
CA ILE A 96 6.11 -11.61 -3.38
C ILE A 96 5.98 -10.32 -2.57
N ALA A 97 4.77 -9.79 -2.38
CA ALA A 97 4.55 -8.58 -1.58
C ALA A 97 4.96 -8.80 -0.11
N ILE A 98 4.56 -9.92 0.50
CA ILE A 98 4.95 -10.27 1.88
C ILE A 98 6.46 -10.45 2.00
N LEU A 99 7.11 -11.14 1.07
CA LEU A 99 8.55 -11.33 1.07
C LEU A 99 9.31 -10.02 0.89
N ALA A 100 8.82 -9.12 0.04
CA ALA A 100 9.41 -7.79 -0.14
C ALA A 100 9.32 -6.95 1.14
N VAL A 101 8.16 -6.96 1.82
CA VAL A 101 7.97 -6.29 3.11
C VAL A 101 8.86 -6.92 4.18
N PHE A 102 8.89 -8.26 4.28
CA PHE A 102 9.72 -8.99 5.23
C PHE A 102 11.22 -8.67 5.06
N ALA A 103 11.73 -8.79 3.84
CA ALA A 103 13.13 -8.52 3.53
C ALA A 103 13.50 -7.05 3.86
N SER A 104 12.61 -6.11 3.53
CA SER A 104 12.83 -4.69 3.81
C SER A 104 12.85 -4.41 5.32
N LEU A 105 11.87 -4.91 6.07
CA LEU A 105 11.80 -4.73 7.53
C LEU A 105 13.01 -5.34 8.25
N SER A 106 13.50 -6.48 7.74
CA SER A 106 14.70 -7.15 8.29
C SER A 106 16.00 -6.38 7.98
N ALA A 107 16.03 -5.65 6.85
CA ALA A 107 17.22 -4.93 6.40
C ALA A 107 17.28 -3.48 6.91
N ILE A 108 16.15 -2.85 7.22
CA ILE A 108 16.12 -1.48 7.73
C ILE A 108 16.69 -1.44 9.15
N PRO A 109 17.67 -0.54 9.44
CA PRO A 109 18.21 -0.38 10.79
C PRO A 109 17.12 -0.11 11.83
N VAL A 110 17.21 -0.73 13.00
CA VAL A 110 16.20 -0.61 14.08
C VAL A 110 15.89 0.85 14.42
N ALA A 111 16.91 1.71 14.43
CA ALA A 111 16.73 3.16 14.70
C ALA A 111 15.86 3.89 13.67
N LEU A 112 15.80 3.40 12.42
CA LEU A 112 14.99 4.00 11.35
C LEU A 112 13.65 3.32 11.17
N LEU A 113 13.49 2.12 11.69
CA LEU A 113 12.31 1.30 11.49
C LEU A 113 10.99 2.01 11.87
N PRO A 114 10.90 2.78 12.98
CA PRO A 114 9.72 3.55 13.32
C PRO A 114 9.34 4.57 12.24
N LEU A 115 10.31 5.34 11.75
CA LEU A 115 10.10 6.37 10.74
C LEU A 115 9.77 5.76 9.36
N ALA A 116 10.39 4.62 9.06
CA ALA A 116 10.11 3.85 7.84
C ALA A 116 8.66 3.34 7.81
N LEU A 117 8.15 2.82 8.92
CA LEU A 117 6.78 2.33 9.05
C LEU A 117 5.76 3.47 8.89
N ILE A 118 6.01 4.63 9.52
CA ILE A 118 5.16 5.82 9.35
C ILE A 118 5.16 6.25 7.89
N THR A 119 6.34 6.41 7.29
CA THR A 119 6.49 6.86 5.89
C THR A 119 5.81 5.90 4.91
N ALA A 120 5.96 4.58 5.11
CA ALA A 120 5.37 3.57 4.25
C ALA A 120 3.84 3.57 4.32
N GLU A 121 3.26 3.65 5.52
CA GLU A 121 1.79 3.67 5.66
C GLU A 121 1.17 4.96 5.14
N VAL A 122 1.80 6.12 5.38
CA VAL A 122 1.36 7.40 4.81
C VAL A 122 1.39 7.34 3.28
N SER A 123 2.49 6.84 2.71
CA SER A 123 2.67 6.72 1.26
C SER A 123 1.67 5.74 0.65
N ALA A 124 1.41 4.60 1.30
CA ALA A 124 0.43 3.61 0.84
C ALA A 124 -1.00 4.18 0.86
N LYS A 125 -1.39 4.89 1.91
CA LYS A 125 -2.72 5.52 2.00
C LYS A 125 -2.88 6.65 0.98
N GLN A 126 -1.83 7.46 0.73
CA GLN A 126 -1.85 8.45 -0.34
C GLN A 126 -1.94 7.80 -1.72
N SER A 127 -1.32 6.64 -1.92
CA SER A 127 -1.41 5.88 -3.17
C SER A 127 -2.81 5.33 -3.44
N MET A 128 -3.55 4.96 -2.40
CA MET A 128 -4.97 4.60 -2.55
C MET A 128 -5.79 5.78 -3.08
N ILE A 129 -5.56 7.00 -2.59
CA ILE A 129 -6.22 8.20 -3.11
C ILE A 129 -5.82 8.44 -4.57
N ALA A 130 -4.54 8.32 -4.90
CA ALA A 130 -4.07 8.43 -6.29
C ALA A 130 -4.76 7.42 -7.21
N PHE A 131 -4.80 6.14 -6.81
CA PHE A 131 -5.49 5.11 -7.57
C PHE A 131 -6.96 5.48 -7.79
N ALA A 132 -7.69 5.88 -6.76
CA ALA A 132 -9.10 6.25 -6.86
C ALA A 132 -9.31 7.49 -7.74
N ALA A 133 -8.53 8.56 -7.55
CA ALA A 133 -8.67 9.84 -8.26
C ALA A 133 -8.40 9.76 -9.77
N PHE A 134 -7.53 8.82 -10.19
CA PHE A 134 -7.15 8.65 -11.60
C PHE A 134 -7.79 7.41 -12.26
N SER A 135 -8.64 6.69 -11.54
CA SER A 135 -9.36 5.52 -12.01
C SER A 135 -10.77 5.85 -12.54
N ARG A 136 -11.34 4.87 -13.24
CA ARG A 136 -12.76 4.83 -13.58
C ARG A 136 -13.37 3.57 -12.97
N PRO A 137 -14.48 3.67 -12.25
CA PRO A 137 -15.10 2.50 -11.63
C PRO A 137 -15.63 1.54 -12.71
N LEU A 138 -15.44 0.24 -12.49
CA LEU A 138 -15.84 -0.80 -13.44
C LEU A 138 -17.31 -1.25 -13.21
N HIS A 139 -17.73 -1.37 -11.95
CA HIS A 139 -19.08 -1.81 -11.54
C HIS A 139 -19.42 -1.27 -10.15
N GLU A 140 -20.58 -1.65 -9.58
CA GLU A 140 -20.99 -1.23 -8.23
C GLU A 140 -20.39 -2.13 -7.14
N GLY A 141 -20.06 -1.57 -5.96
CA GLY A 141 -19.50 -2.27 -4.82
C GLY A 141 -18.86 -1.31 -3.81
N PHE A 142 -18.50 -1.79 -2.61
CA PHE A 142 -17.95 -0.95 -1.53
C PHE A 142 -16.67 -0.19 -1.95
N GLY A 143 -15.70 -0.87 -2.54
CA GLY A 143 -14.49 -0.22 -3.03
C GLY A 143 -14.74 0.76 -4.18
N GLN A 144 -15.85 0.61 -4.90
CA GLN A 144 -16.26 1.50 -5.98
C GLN A 144 -16.78 2.85 -5.45
N ILE A 145 -17.31 2.89 -4.23
CA ILE A 145 -17.73 4.15 -3.58
C ILE A 145 -16.53 5.09 -3.44
N ALA A 146 -15.36 4.56 -3.03
CA ALA A 146 -14.13 5.32 -2.97
C ALA A 146 -13.75 5.87 -4.36
N ILE A 147 -13.70 5.02 -5.40
CA ILE A 147 -13.32 5.41 -6.75
C ILE A 147 -14.29 6.43 -7.36
N LYS A 148 -15.60 6.29 -7.13
CA LYS A 148 -16.63 7.22 -7.63
C LYS A 148 -16.53 8.60 -7.01
N ASN A 149 -16.22 8.67 -5.72
CA ASN A 149 -16.30 9.91 -4.95
C ASN A 149 -14.96 10.65 -4.87
N THR A 150 -13.85 9.99 -5.17
CA THR A 150 -12.54 10.61 -5.09
C THR A 150 -12.22 11.47 -6.31
N THR A 151 -11.85 12.71 -6.06
CA THR A 151 -11.50 13.68 -7.08
C THR A 151 -9.97 13.92 -7.14
N LYS A 152 -9.52 14.59 -8.21
CA LYS A 152 -8.12 15.05 -8.30
C LYS A 152 -7.78 16.08 -7.21
N SER A 153 -8.77 16.83 -6.73
CA SER A 153 -8.59 17.75 -5.59
C SER A 153 -8.29 16.97 -4.30
N ASP A 154 -8.98 15.85 -4.05
CA ASP A 154 -8.70 15.00 -2.89
C ASP A 154 -7.27 14.44 -2.94
N PHE A 155 -6.79 14.06 -4.13
CA PHE A 155 -5.41 13.64 -4.32
C PHE A 155 -4.41 14.75 -3.96
N LEU A 156 -4.65 15.98 -4.42
CA LEU A 156 -3.77 17.12 -4.12
C LEU A 156 -3.79 17.48 -2.63
N VAL A 157 -4.96 17.52 -2.00
CA VAL A 157 -5.10 17.77 -0.56
C VAL A 157 -4.40 16.68 0.25
N GLY A 158 -4.63 15.41 -0.10
CA GLY A 158 -3.93 14.29 0.54
C GLY A 158 -2.41 14.38 0.37
N LEU A 159 -1.91 14.81 -0.79
CA LEU A 159 -0.48 15.00 -1.04
C LEU A 159 0.11 16.14 -0.19
N VAL A 160 -0.63 17.23 -0.01
CA VAL A 160 -0.25 18.33 0.89
C VAL A 160 -0.17 17.87 2.36
N ILE A 161 -0.93 16.87 2.74
CA ILE A 161 -0.85 16.24 4.07
C ILE A 161 0.32 15.23 4.13
N ALA A 162 0.45 14.37 3.12
CA ALA A 162 1.43 13.28 3.12
C ALA A 162 2.88 13.78 3.00
N ALA A 163 3.14 14.77 2.14
CA ALA A 163 4.50 15.23 1.87
C ALA A 163 5.21 15.83 3.10
N PRO A 164 4.59 16.71 3.92
CA PRO A 164 5.21 17.17 5.17
C PRO A 164 5.48 16.02 6.15
N ILE A 165 4.56 15.05 6.30
CA ILE A 165 4.75 13.92 7.22
C ILE A 165 5.96 13.09 6.77
N CYS A 166 6.04 12.69 5.51
CA CYS A 166 7.15 11.92 4.97
C CYS A 166 8.47 12.72 5.00
N GLY A 167 8.40 14.04 4.69
CA GLY A 167 9.56 14.93 4.73
C GLY A 167 10.11 15.14 6.13
N ILE A 168 9.26 15.30 7.15
CA ILE A 168 9.67 15.42 8.56
C ILE A 168 10.23 14.08 9.06
N ALA A 169 9.60 12.95 8.69
CA ALA A 169 10.02 11.64 9.14
C ALA A 169 11.40 11.24 8.59
N MET A 170 11.64 11.40 7.29
CA MET A 170 12.84 10.85 6.64
C MET A 170 13.49 11.82 5.62
N GLY A 171 13.20 13.10 5.67
CA GLY A 171 13.79 14.10 4.78
C GLY A 171 13.58 13.78 3.29
N ALA A 172 14.64 13.94 2.50
CA ALA A 172 14.62 13.65 1.06
C ALA A 172 14.27 12.19 0.75
N LEU A 173 14.71 11.24 1.60
CA LEU A 173 14.38 9.83 1.45
C LEU A 173 12.87 9.59 1.60
N GLY A 174 12.22 10.25 2.57
CA GLY A 174 10.77 10.16 2.77
C GLY A 174 9.99 10.71 1.57
N LEU A 175 10.43 11.85 1.01
CA LEU A 175 9.82 12.44 -0.18
C LEU A 175 10.02 11.56 -1.43
N ALA A 176 11.21 10.98 -1.62
CA ALA A 176 11.48 10.05 -2.70
C ALA A 176 10.63 8.78 -2.58
N THR A 177 10.48 8.26 -1.36
CA THR A 177 9.59 7.12 -1.06
C THR A 177 8.14 7.42 -1.42
N LEU A 178 7.63 8.57 -0.98
CA LEU A 178 6.28 9.02 -1.33
C LEU A 178 6.11 9.12 -2.85
N ALA A 179 7.07 9.71 -3.57
CA ALA A 179 7.01 9.86 -5.02
C ALA A 179 6.97 8.51 -5.74
N LEU A 180 7.83 7.55 -5.36
CA LEU A 180 7.85 6.21 -5.95
C LEU A 180 6.56 5.42 -5.65
N ALA A 181 5.99 5.59 -4.46
CA ALA A 181 4.68 5.04 -4.14
C ALA A 181 3.57 5.61 -5.05
N GLN A 182 3.58 6.92 -5.35
CA GLN A 182 2.62 7.50 -6.29
C GLN A 182 2.83 6.98 -7.73
N ILE A 183 4.08 6.78 -8.15
CA ILE A 183 4.38 6.15 -9.45
C ILE A 183 3.81 4.73 -9.49
N SER A 184 3.97 3.95 -8.41
CA SER A 184 3.39 2.61 -8.34
C SER A 184 1.86 2.63 -8.43
N ALA A 185 1.20 3.59 -7.77
CA ALA A 185 -0.25 3.77 -7.89
C ALA A 185 -0.68 4.10 -9.33
N GLY A 186 0.05 4.99 -10.01
CA GLY A 186 -0.18 5.28 -11.43
C GLY A 186 -0.04 4.03 -12.33
N TYR A 187 0.95 3.19 -12.05
CA TYR A 187 1.12 1.91 -12.72
C TYR A 187 -0.06 0.96 -12.45
N MET A 188 -0.57 0.90 -11.21
CA MET A 188 -1.75 0.11 -10.87
C MET A 188 -3.00 0.57 -11.62
N VAL A 189 -3.20 1.89 -11.78
CA VAL A 189 -4.28 2.45 -12.63
C VAL A 189 -4.14 1.97 -14.08
N PHE A 190 -2.91 2.04 -14.63
CA PHE A 190 -2.63 1.58 -16.00
C PHE A 190 -2.92 0.08 -16.17
N VAL A 191 -2.46 -0.76 -15.23
CA VAL A 191 -2.68 -2.21 -15.26
C VAL A 191 -4.17 -2.55 -15.15
N SER A 192 -4.90 -1.88 -14.25
CA SER A 192 -6.35 -2.04 -14.10
C SER A 192 -7.10 -1.71 -15.39
N LYS A 193 -6.79 -0.55 -15.97
CA LYS A 193 -7.41 -0.12 -17.23
C LYS A 193 -7.12 -1.10 -18.38
N ARG A 194 -5.87 -1.56 -18.49
CA ARG A 194 -5.45 -2.47 -19.57
C ARG A 194 -6.08 -3.86 -19.45
N ASN A 195 -6.21 -4.39 -18.23
CA ASN A 195 -6.67 -5.76 -18.02
C ASN A 195 -8.19 -5.87 -17.85
N PHE A 196 -8.83 -4.84 -17.30
CA PHE A 196 -10.23 -4.92 -16.89
C PHE A 196 -11.11 -3.84 -17.56
N GLY A 197 -10.51 -2.86 -18.24
CA GLY A 197 -11.22 -1.70 -18.81
C GLY A 197 -11.59 -0.62 -17.80
N GLY A 198 -11.35 -0.87 -16.51
CA GLY A 198 -11.64 0.02 -15.38
C GLY A 198 -11.00 -0.49 -14.11
N SER A 199 -11.36 0.08 -12.97
CA SER A 199 -10.78 -0.24 -11.66
C SER A 199 -11.82 -0.82 -10.70
N THR A 200 -11.38 -1.76 -9.86
CA THR A 200 -12.18 -2.49 -8.87
C THR A 200 -11.77 -2.09 -7.45
N GLY A 201 -12.59 -2.48 -6.46
CA GLY A 201 -12.23 -2.37 -5.06
C GLY A 201 -10.97 -3.17 -4.71
N ASP A 202 -10.77 -4.33 -5.36
CA ASP A 202 -9.60 -5.18 -5.19
C ASP A 202 -8.34 -4.48 -5.69
N GLY A 203 -8.42 -3.77 -6.82
CA GLY A 203 -7.34 -2.91 -7.31
C GLY A 203 -7.00 -1.76 -6.34
N PHE A 204 -8.00 -1.21 -5.64
CA PHE A 204 -7.79 -0.22 -4.60
C PHE A 204 -7.06 -0.80 -3.39
N GLY A 205 -7.45 -2.00 -2.92
CA GLY A 205 -6.76 -2.75 -1.86
C GLY A 205 -5.36 -3.19 -2.28
N ALA A 206 -5.22 -3.75 -3.49
CA ALA A 206 -3.94 -4.16 -4.07
C ALA A 206 -2.94 -3.00 -4.13
N THR A 207 -3.43 -1.78 -4.47
CA THR A 207 -2.58 -0.59 -4.51
C THR A 207 -2.01 -0.25 -3.13
N ASN A 208 -2.76 -0.45 -2.03
CA ASN A 208 -2.25 -0.28 -0.68
C ASN A 208 -1.06 -1.20 -0.40
N GLU A 209 -1.22 -2.51 -0.69
CA GLU A 209 -0.19 -3.52 -0.42
C GLU A 209 1.06 -3.31 -1.28
N ILE A 210 0.89 -3.09 -2.57
CA ILE A 210 2.01 -2.84 -3.50
C ILE A 210 2.75 -1.56 -3.11
N SER A 211 2.03 -0.48 -2.81
CA SER A 211 2.66 0.80 -2.46
C SER A 211 3.36 0.74 -1.10
N ARG A 212 2.84 -0.02 -0.12
CA ARG A 212 3.56 -0.31 1.13
C ARG A 212 4.87 -1.06 0.85
N ALA A 213 4.80 -2.13 0.05
CA ALA A 213 5.99 -2.90 -0.31
C ALA A 213 7.02 -2.05 -1.05
N VAL A 214 6.61 -1.28 -2.07
CA VAL A 214 7.47 -0.33 -2.79
C VAL A 214 8.11 0.68 -1.85
N SER A 215 7.34 1.23 -0.90
CA SER A 215 7.84 2.21 0.06
C SER A 215 8.94 1.61 0.95
N LEU A 216 8.72 0.45 1.53
CA LEU A 216 9.70 -0.21 2.40
C LEU A 216 10.94 -0.66 1.61
N VAL A 217 10.76 -1.22 0.40
CA VAL A 217 11.87 -1.57 -0.49
C VAL A 217 12.69 -0.33 -0.85
N THR A 218 12.04 0.79 -1.16
CA THR A 218 12.72 2.06 -1.46
C THR A 218 13.58 2.51 -0.29
N ILE A 219 13.01 2.51 0.93
CA ILE A 219 13.73 2.93 2.13
C ILE A 219 14.93 2.01 2.39
N ALA A 220 14.73 0.70 2.36
CA ALA A 220 15.80 -0.27 2.59
C ALA A 220 16.93 -0.14 1.56
N SER A 221 16.58 -0.02 0.27
CA SER A 221 17.54 0.04 -0.82
C SER A 221 18.30 1.37 -0.86
N LEU A 222 17.62 2.50 -0.78
CA LEU A 222 18.28 3.80 -0.82
C LEU A 222 19.10 4.09 0.43
N TRP A 223 18.64 3.62 1.60
CA TRP A 223 19.44 3.72 2.82
C TRP A 223 20.75 2.94 2.69
N SER A 224 20.73 1.72 2.16
CA SER A 224 21.95 0.94 1.94
C SER A 224 22.94 1.68 1.05
N VAL A 225 22.48 2.30 -0.04
CA VAL A 225 23.33 3.07 -0.96
C VAL A 225 23.90 4.31 -0.27
N ILE A 226 23.09 5.08 0.44
CA ILE A 226 23.52 6.31 1.14
C ILE A 226 24.55 5.98 2.24
N SER A 227 24.38 4.89 2.97
CA SER A 227 25.30 4.47 4.03
C SER A 227 26.65 3.95 3.51
N TRP A 228 26.74 3.63 2.23
CA TRP A 228 27.99 3.20 1.55
C TRP A 228 28.76 4.35 0.90
N MET A 229 28.18 5.55 0.75
CA MET A 229 28.87 6.71 0.18
C MET A 229 29.84 7.27 1.23
N PRO A 230 31.17 7.28 0.94
CA PRO A 230 32.10 8.03 1.79
C PRO A 230 31.80 9.52 1.61
N TRP A 231 31.44 10.17 2.68
CA TRP A 231 31.32 11.65 2.77
C TRP A 231 32.69 12.29 2.89
#